data_2ef00d2ec6bcf69026158b386d96cd1a
#
_entry.id   2ef00d2ec6bcf69026158b386d96cd1a
#
_cell.length_a   1.000
_cell.length_b   1.000
_cell.length_c   1.000
_cell.angle_alpha   90.00
_cell.angle_beta   90.00
_cell.angle_gamma   90.00
#
_symmetry.space_group_name_H-M   'P 1'
#
loop_
_entity.id
_entity.type
_entity.pdbx_description
1 polymer ?
#
loop_
_entity_poly.entity_id
_entity_poly.type
_entity_poly.pdbx_seq_one_letter_code
_entity_poly.pdbx_strand_id
1 'polypeptide(L)'
;DVVGYGGSPVECVDLLRENGIPCLKGNHDAMVAHGNQVAGRMKLMWDWTEQQLSFEQRSWLAELPMTFELPEFQAVHAMLPMPEEWGYVLTASHAAMHFAYQTNPLCFIGHTHSPAFWIEGEDREHEITSIEPVFLDRKQLINVGSVGQPRDGDGRACYVIYRLDQQDVWWRRVDYDIQAAQHAIEDACLPLAFAERLSRGK
;
A
#
# COMPACT_ATOMS: atom_id res chain seq x y z
N ASP A 1 3.09 -2.06 2.85
CA ASP A 1 4.48 -1.55 2.77
C ASP A 1 4.63 -0.30 3.64
N VAL A 2 5.43 -0.40 4.69
CA VAL A 2 5.82 0.72 5.55
C VAL A 2 7.07 1.38 4.98
N VAL A 3 7.98 0.57 4.44
CA VAL A 3 9.27 1.01 3.90
C VAL A 3 9.38 0.76 2.40
N GLY A 4 10.43 1.28 1.79
CA GLY A 4 10.73 1.16 0.38
C GLY A 4 10.52 2.48 -0.39
N TYR A 5 11.28 2.67 -1.45
CA TYR A 5 11.33 3.84 -2.33
C TYR A 5 11.69 5.17 -1.66
N GLY A 6 11.15 5.49 -0.48
CA GLY A 6 11.36 6.74 0.24
C GLY A 6 12.70 6.83 0.97
N GLY A 7 13.13 8.05 1.29
CA GLY A 7 14.40 8.33 1.97
C GLY A 7 14.33 8.39 3.51
N SER A 8 13.16 8.12 4.12
CA SER A 8 12.94 8.26 5.57
C SER A 8 12.33 7.00 6.22
N PRO A 9 12.95 5.80 6.04
CA PRO A 9 12.35 4.55 6.53
C PRO A 9 12.31 4.47 8.06
N VAL A 10 13.30 5.03 8.77
CA VAL A 10 13.38 5.00 10.23
C VAL A 10 12.21 5.78 10.82
N GLU A 11 12.02 7.00 10.37
CA GLU A 11 10.96 7.89 10.83
C GLU A 11 9.58 7.32 10.56
N CYS A 12 9.38 6.67 9.41
CA CYS A 12 8.11 6.02 9.07
C CYS A 12 7.82 4.85 10.01
N VAL A 13 8.80 3.99 10.27
CA VAL A 13 8.64 2.85 11.19
C VAL A 13 8.36 3.32 12.60
N ASP A 14 9.14 4.30 13.10
CA ASP A 14 8.99 4.81 14.46
C ASP A 14 7.64 5.52 14.65
N LEU A 15 7.22 6.33 13.69
CA LEU A 15 5.90 6.99 13.73
C LEU A 15 4.75 5.99 13.93
N LEU A 16 4.78 4.89 13.18
CA LEU A 16 3.73 3.86 13.26
C LEU A 16 3.80 3.08 14.58
N ARG A 17 5.00 2.71 15.00
CA ARG A 17 5.24 1.96 16.25
C ARG A 17 4.86 2.78 17.49
N GLU A 18 5.34 4.01 17.59
CA GLU A 18 5.10 4.90 18.73
C GLU A 18 3.62 5.25 18.90
N ASN A 19 2.89 5.33 17.81
CA ASN A 19 1.45 5.60 17.84
C ASN A 19 0.59 4.32 17.88
N GLY A 20 1.19 3.13 17.90
CA GLY A 20 0.46 1.86 17.96
C GLY A 20 -0.47 1.63 16.77
N ILE A 21 -0.11 2.14 15.57
CA ILE A 21 -0.93 2.03 14.37
C ILE A 21 -0.85 0.61 13.81
N PRO A 22 -1.97 -0.12 13.70
CA PRO A 22 -1.98 -1.45 13.11
C PRO A 22 -1.50 -1.42 11.66
N CYS A 23 -0.55 -2.30 11.31
CA CYS A 23 0.03 -2.38 9.98
C CYS A 23 -0.03 -3.80 9.43
N LEU A 24 -0.16 -3.92 8.11
CA LEU A 24 0.01 -5.18 7.38
C LEU A 24 1.40 -5.23 6.75
N LYS A 25 1.95 -6.44 6.68
CA LYS A 25 3.20 -6.68 5.97
C LYS A 25 3.01 -6.53 4.47
N GLY A 26 3.81 -5.68 3.85
CA GLY A 26 3.95 -5.62 2.41
C GLY A 26 5.19 -6.35 1.91
N ASN A 27 5.32 -6.44 0.58
CA ASN A 27 6.47 -7.12 -0.03
C ASN A 27 7.80 -6.40 0.27
N HIS A 28 7.80 -5.07 0.35
CA HIS A 28 9.01 -4.30 0.72
C HIS A 28 9.42 -4.56 2.17
N ASP A 29 8.46 -4.60 3.09
CA ASP A 29 8.71 -4.91 4.50
C ASP A 29 9.31 -6.32 4.65
N ALA A 30 8.76 -7.30 3.92
CA ALA A 30 9.27 -8.66 3.90
C ALA A 30 10.70 -8.75 3.33
N MET A 31 10.97 -8.04 2.23
CA MET A 31 12.31 -8.03 1.60
C MET A 31 13.37 -7.40 2.50
N VAL A 32 13.03 -6.35 3.22
CA VAL A 32 13.94 -5.69 4.17
C VAL A 32 14.14 -6.52 5.44
N ALA A 33 13.08 -7.16 5.93
CA ALA A 33 13.13 -7.94 7.17
C ALA A 33 13.86 -9.29 7.03
N HIS A 34 13.71 -9.96 5.89
CA HIS A 34 14.25 -11.32 5.66
C HIS A 34 15.43 -11.37 4.70
N GLY A 35 15.85 -10.23 4.15
CA GLY A 35 16.83 -10.12 3.09
C GLY A 35 16.22 -10.44 1.71
N ASN A 36 16.92 -10.02 0.67
CA ASN A 36 16.47 -10.22 -0.70
C ASN A 36 17.61 -10.76 -1.59
N GLN A 37 17.26 -11.52 -2.61
CA GLN A 37 18.21 -12.06 -3.61
C GLN A 37 18.00 -11.43 -5.00
N VAL A 38 17.19 -10.38 -5.09
CA VAL A 38 16.86 -9.70 -6.34
C VAL A 38 18.03 -8.78 -6.75
N ALA A 39 18.30 -8.69 -8.04
CA ALA A 39 19.35 -7.81 -8.58
C ALA A 39 18.78 -6.47 -9.06
N GLY A 40 19.66 -5.47 -9.30
CA GLY A 40 19.33 -4.21 -9.91
C GLY A 40 18.91 -3.10 -8.93
N ARG A 41 18.18 -2.09 -9.44
CA ARG A 41 17.82 -0.87 -8.67
C ARG A 41 17.00 -1.15 -7.42
N MET A 42 16.15 -2.17 -7.46
CA MET A 42 15.36 -2.56 -6.31
C MET A 42 16.24 -3.11 -5.18
N LYS A 43 17.26 -3.89 -5.53
CA LYS A 43 18.22 -4.39 -4.53
C LYS A 43 18.95 -3.25 -3.82
N LEU A 44 19.42 -2.25 -4.57
CA LEU A 44 20.09 -1.09 -3.97
C LEU A 44 19.21 -0.39 -2.93
N MET A 45 17.94 -0.22 -3.25
CA MET A 45 16.98 0.40 -2.32
C MET A 45 16.75 -0.47 -1.07
N TRP A 46 16.53 -1.76 -1.23
CA TRP A 46 16.28 -2.64 -0.09
C TRP A 46 17.51 -2.79 0.79
N ASP A 47 18.71 -2.97 0.21
CA ASP A 47 19.97 -3.04 0.96
C ASP A 47 20.23 -1.75 1.75
N TRP A 48 19.97 -0.58 1.12
CA TRP A 48 20.08 0.70 1.79
C TRP A 48 19.06 0.83 2.94
N THR A 49 17.80 0.51 2.69
CA THR A 49 16.75 0.55 3.71
C THR A 49 17.07 -0.37 4.89
N GLU A 50 17.54 -1.59 4.61
CA GLU A 50 17.97 -2.53 5.66
C GLU A 50 19.09 -1.96 6.53
N GLN A 51 20.05 -1.25 5.94
CA GLN A 51 21.16 -0.62 6.65
C GLN A 51 20.74 0.57 7.52
N GLN A 52 19.65 1.27 7.18
CA GLN A 52 19.12 2.37 7.99
C GLN A 52 18.39 1.87 9.24
N LEU A 53 17.74 0.72 9.18
CA LEU A 53 16.87 0.22 10.24
C LEU A 53 17.65 -0.54 11.31
N SER A 54 17.30 -0.31 12.57
CA SER A 54 17.80 -1.11 13.69
C SER A 54 17.29 -2.55 13.61
N PHE A 55 17.90 -3.43 14.41
CA PHE A 55 17.42 -4.81 14.54
C PHE A 55 15.97 -4.86 15.03
N GLU A 56 15.61 -4.04 16.00
CA GLU A 56 14.26 -3.97 16.56
C GLU A 56 13.23 -3.49 15.54
N GLN A 57 13.57 -2.52 14.68
CA GLN A 57 12.69 -2.03 13.63
C GLN A 57 12.48 -3.11 12.56
N ARG A 58 13.54 -3.81 12.15
CA ARG A 58 13.42 -4.93 11.19
C ARG A 58 12.64 -6.10 11.77
N SER A 59 12.85 -6.42 13.06
CA SER A 59 12.07 -7.46 13.74
C SER A 59 10.59 -7.11 13.78
N TRP A 60 10.24 -5.85 14.05
CA TRP A 60 8.87 -5.40 14.00
C TRP A 60 8.25 -5.56 12.61
N LEU A 61 8.96 -5.19 11.52
CA LEU A 61 8.50 -5.43 10.14
C LEU A 61 8.31 -6.92 9.86
N ALA A 62 9.22 -7.77 10.35
CA ALA A 62 9.14 -9.23 10.20
C ALA A 62 7.90 -9.83 10.89
N GLU A 63 7.43 -9.23 11.97
CA GLU A 63 6.30 -9.70 12.78
C GLU A 63 4.95 -9.17 12.30
N LEU A 64 4.91 -8.22 11.37
CA LEU A 64 3.65 -7.69 10.84
C LEU A 64 2.79 -8.83 10.27
N PRO A 65 1.47 -8.83 10.53
CA PRO A 65 0.57 -9.83 9.96
C PRO A 65 0.43 -9.65 8.44
N MET A 66 0.14 -10.75 7.74
CA MET A 66 -0.15 -10.73 6.31
C MET A 66 -1.56 -10.23 6.00
N THR A 67 -2.49 -10.49 6.91
CA THR A 67 -3.91 -10.13 6.75
C THR A 67 -4.49 -9.60 8.05
N PHE A 68 -5.47 -8.70 7.94
CA PHE A 68 -6.41 -8.38 9.03
C PHE A 68 -7.79 -8.92 8.70
N GLU A 69 -8.48 -9.42 9.71
CA GLU A 69 -9.88 -9.80 9.63
C GLU A 69 -10.62 -9.24 10.84
N LEU A 70 -11.53 -8.31 10.59
CA LEU A 70 -12.42 -7.71 11.56
C LEU A 70 -13.86 -8.04 11.13
N PRO A 71 -14.88 -7.92 12.02
CA PRO A 71 -16.26 -8.18 11.64
C PRO A 71 -16.74 -7.37 10.42
N GLU A 72 -16.21 -6.16 10.27
CA GLU A 72 -16.65 -5.20 9.26
C GLU A 72 -15.90 -5.30 7.96
N PHE A 73 -14.63 -5.74 7.97
CA PHE A 73 -13.81 -5.83 6.77
C PHE A 73 -12.62 -6.78 6.93
N GLN A 74 -12.08 -7.19 5.80
CA GLN A 74 -10.75 -7.80 5.70
C GLN A 74 -9.76 -6.79 5.11
N ALA A 75 -8.47 -7.02 5.33
CA ALA A 75 -7.42 -6.29 4.64
C ALA A 75 -6.21 -7.20 4.39
N VAL A 76 -5.57 -6.99 3.26
CA VAL A 76 -4.33 -7.64 2.85
C VAL A 76 -3.53 -6.67 1.99
N HIS A 77 -2.19 -6.76 2.01
CA HIS A 77 -1.38 -5.85 1.19
C HIS A 77 -1.62 -6.04 -0.31
N ALA A 78 -1.66 -7.27 -0.79
CA ALA A 78 -1.78 -7.63 -2.20
C ALA A 78 -3.06 -8.43 -2.50
N MET A 79 -3.02 -9.75 -2.54
CA MET A 79 -4.18 -10.63 -2.79
C MET A 79 -4.40 -11.59 -1.62
N LEU A 80 -5.67 -11.95 -1.35
CA LEU A 80 -5.99 -12.97 -0.35
C LEU A 80 -5.51 -14.39 -0.74
N PRO A 81 -5.69 -14.85 -2.00
CA PRO A 81 -5.05 -16.11 -2.38
C PRO A 81 -3.52 -15.97 -2.39
N MET A 82 -2.83 -16.75 -1.53
CA MET A 82 -1.38 -16.75 -1.37
C MET A 82 -0.80 -15.34 -1.14
N PRO A 83 -1.10 -14.68 -0.01
CA PRO A 83 -0.68 -13.29 0.25
C PRO A 83 0.84 -13.07 0.14
N GLU A 84 1.63 -14.10 0.44
CA GLU A 84 3.09 -14.12 0.35
C GLU A 84 3.66 -14.11 -1.08
N GLU A 85 2.83 -14.37 -2.08
CA GLU A 85 3.21 -14.31 -3.50
C GLU A 85 3.06 -12.91 -4.10
N TRP A 86 2.48 -11.97 -3.35
CA TRP A 86 2.33 -10.56 -3.72
C TRP A 86 1.62 -10.34 -5.07
N GLY A 87 0.56 -11.10 -5.34
CA GLY A 87 -0.22 -11.01 -6.58
C GLY A 87 -0.85 -9.63 -6.77
N TYR A 88 -0.87 -9.14 -8.01
CA TYR A 88 -1.48 -7.86 -8.35
C TYR A 88 -2.95 -8.00 -8.71
N VAL A 89 -3.79 -7.11 -8.20
CA VAL A 89 -5.17 -6.92 -8.68
C VAL A 89 -5.20 -5.73 -9.61
N LEU A 90 -5.21 -6.01 -10.93
CA LEU A 90 -5.16 -5.01 -11.99
C LEU A 90 -6.37 -5.09 -12.94
N THR A 91 -7.18 -6.15 -12.82
CA THR A 91 -8.30 -6.41 -13.72
C THR A 91 -9.46 -7.05 -12.96
N ALA A 92 -10.65 -7.02 -13.53
CA ALA A 92 -11.80 -7.72 -12.99
C ALA A 92 -11.57 -9.23 -12.83
N SER A 93 -10.79 -9.86 -13.70
CA SER A 93 -10.41 -11.27 -13.56
C SER A 93 -9.57 -11.53 -12.32
N HIS A 94 -8.61 -10.65 -12.00
CA HIS A 94 -7.84 -10.73 -10.76
C HIS A 94 -8.73 -10.48 -9.54
N ALA A 95 -9.66 -9.51 -9.62
CA ALA A 95 -10.63 -9.26 -8.57
C ALA A 95 -11.55 -10.48 -8.33
N ALA A 96 -12.00 -11.16 -9.40
CA ALA A 96 -12.80 -12.39 -9.29
C ALA A 96 -12.04 -13.51 -8.55
N MET A 97 -10.74 -13.68 -8.82
CA MET A 97 -9.89 -14.61 -8.08
C MET A 97 -9.79 -14.23 -6.60
N HIS A 98 -9.66 -12.94 -6.30
CA HIS A 98 -9.61 -12.43 -4.93
C HIS A 98 -10.93 -12.69 -4.19
N PHE A 99 -12.08 -12.39 -4.82
CA PHE A 99 -13.42 -12.57 -4.23
C PHE A 99 -13.72 -14.03 -3.82
N ALA A 100 -13.13 -15.01 -4.49
CA ALA A 100 -13.28 -16.42 -4.12
C ALA A 100 -12.74 -16.75 -2.72
N TYR A 101 -11.83 -15.93 -2.18
CA TYR A 101 -11.21 -16.08 -0.86
C TYR A 101 -11.68 -15.02 0.15
N GLN A 102 -12.36 -13.99 -0.32
CA GLN A 102 -12.88 -12.93 0.53
C GLN A 102 -14.11 -13.40 1.29
N THR A 103 -14.07 -13.39 2.62
CA THR A 103 -15.17 -13.81 3.50
C THR A 103 -16.08 -12.64 3.87
N ASN A 104 -15.51 -11.45 4.07
CA ASN A 104 -16.25 -10.26 4.45
C ASN A 104 -16.82 -9.52 3.22
N PRO A 105 -17.90 -8.74 3.38
CA PRO A 105 -18.43 -7.91 2.29
C PRO A 105 -17.42 -6.90 1.75
N LEU A 106 -16.48 -6.43 2.58
CA LEU A 106 -15.48 -5.44 2.22
C LEU A 106 -14.07 -5.98 2.45
N CYS A 107 -13.19 -5.80 1.46
CA CYS A 107 -11.75 -6.03 1.61
C CYS A 107 -10.95 -4.83 1.11
N PHE A 108 -9.95 -4.42 1.89
CA PHE A 108 -8.99 -3.39 1.49
C PHE A 108 -7.68 -4.02 1.02
N ILE A 109 -7.14 -3.49 -0.08
CA ILE A 109 -5.84 -3.87 -0.65
C ILE A 109 -5.03 -2.62 -1.03
N GLY A 110 -3.74 -2.81 -1.28
CA GLY A 110 -2.81 -1.80 -1.79
C GLY A 110 -1.97 -2.32 -2.95
N HIS A 111 -0.64 -2.33 -2.78
CA HIS A 111 0.37 -2.94 -3.64
C HIS A 111 0.52 -2.36 -5.05
N THR A 112 -0.57 -2.05 -5.75
CA THR A 112 -0.51 -1.45 -7.10
C THR A 112 -0.16 0.04 -7.06
N HIS A 113 -0.33 0.70 -5.91
CA HIS A 113 -0.22 2.14 -5.70
C HIS A 113 -1.23 2.99 -6.49
N SER A 114 -2.24 2.36 -7.05
CA SER A 114 -3.31 3.03 -7.81
C SER A 114 -4.64 2.72 -7.13
N PRO A 115 -5.40 3.73 -6.70
CA PRO A 115 -6.71 3.53 -6.12
C PRO A 115 -7.66 2.95 -7.18
N ALA A 116 -8.45 1.97 -6.76
CA ALA A 116 -9.39 1.27 -7.63
C ALA A 116 -10.46 0.58 -6.80
N PHE A 117 -11.59 0.21 -7.38
CA PHE A 117 -12.50 -0.73 -6.74
C PHE A 117 -13.24 -1.62 -7.71
N TRP A 118 -13.63 -2.78 -7.22
CA TRP A 118 -14.37 -3.81 -7.95
C TRP A 118 -15.56 -4.28 -7.12
N ILE A 119 -16.61 -4.69 -7.80
CA ILE A 119 -17.82 -5.26 -7.21
C ILE A 119 -17.94 -6.72 -7.67
N GLU A 120 -18.22 -7.62 -6.73
CA GLU A 120 -18.36 -9.04 -7.05
C GLU A 120 -19.44 -9.27 -8.13
N GLY A 121 -19.09 -10.08 -9.15
CA GLY A 121 -19.97 -10.37 -10.28
C GLY A 121 -19.96 -9.34 -11.40
N GLU A 122 -19.18 -8.27 -11.30
CA GLU A 122 -18.96 -7.32 -12.39
C GLU A 122 -17.59 -7.56 -13.06
N ASP A 123 -17.53 -7.33 -14.36
CA ASP A 123 -16.36 -7.61 -15.20
C ASP A 123 -15.52 -6.35 -15.50
N ARG A 124 -15.64 -5.34 -14.67
CA ARG A 124 -14.94 -4.05 -14.83
C ARG A 124 -14.39 -3.52 -13.52
N GLU A 125 -13.38 -2.66 -13.63
CA GLU A 125 -12.97 -1.71 -12.62
C GLU A 125 -13.92 -0.51 -12.64
N HIS A 126 -14.21 0.03 -11.47
CA HIS A 126 -15.04 1.23 -11.33
C HIS A 126 -14.20 2.48 -11.18
N GLU A 127 -14.65 3.55 -11.78
CA GLU A 127 -14.03 4.87 -11.61
C GLU A 127 -14.18 5.37 -10.18
N ILE A 128 -13.12 5.99 -9.69
CA ILE A 128 -13.08 6.63 -8.39
C ILE A 128 -13.20 8.13 -8.57
N THR A 129 -14.16 8.70 -7.88
CA THR A 129 -14.24 10.15 -7.74
C THR A 129 -13.90 10.54 -6.30
N SER A 130 -13.13 11.61 -6.13
CA SER A 130 -12.83 12.15 -4.79
C SER A 130 -13.98 12.94 -4.19
N ILE A 131 -15.08 13.08 -4.92
CA ILE A 131 -16.21 13.93 -4.59
C ILE A 131 -17.36 13.14 -3.97
N GLU A 132 -17.53 11.89 -4.39
CA GLU A 132 -18.64 11.04 -3.96
C GLU A 132 -18.14 9.77 -3.26
N PRO A 133 -18.83 9.31 -2.19
CA PRO A 133 -18.53 8.06 -1.54
C PRO A 133 -18.98 6.86 -2.39
N VAL A 134 -18.30 5.74 -2.20
CA VAL A 134 -18.78 4.44 -2.67
C VAL A 134 -19.57 3.78 -1.54
N PHE A 135 -20.82 3.44 -1.79
CA PHE A 135 -21.67 2.75 -0.84
C PHE A 135 -21.50 1.23 -0.95
N LEU A 136 -21.50 0.57 0.20
CA LEU A 136 -21.27 -0.87 0.31
C LEU A 136 -22.62 -1.61 0.37
N ASP A 137 -23.16 -1.92 -0.80
CA ASP A 137 -24.41 -2.69 -0.95
C ASP A 137 -24.20 -4.14 -1.42
N ARG A 138 -22.98 -4.46 -1.85
CA ARG A 138 -22.53 -5.78 -2.33
C ARG A 138 -21.11 -6.04 -1.87
N LYS A 139 -20.59 -7.25 -2.09
CA LYS A 139 -19.20 -7.57 -1.80
C LYS A 139 -18.28 -6.74 -2.71
N GLN A 140 -17.33 -6.04 -2.09
CA GLN A 140 -16.43 -5.09 -2.76
C GLN A 140 -14.98 -5.31 -2.36
N LEU A 141 -14.11 -4.99 -3.31
CA LEU A 141 -12.68 -4.96 -3.16
C LEU A 141 -12.18 -3.53 -3.44
N ILE A 142 -11.51 -2.93 -2.47
CA ILE A 142 -11.09 -1.54 -2.48
C ILE A 142 -9.57 -1.44 -2.46
N ASN A 143 -8.96 -0.90 -3.51
CA ASN A 143 -7.56 -0.50 -3.45
C ASN A 143 -7.46 0.92 -2.89
N VAL A 144 -6.73 1.06 -1.80
CA VAL A 144 -6.63 2.33 -1.06
C VAL A 144 -5.68 3.34 -1.71
N GLY A 145 -4.95 2.95 -2.75
CA GLY A 145 -3.90 3.77 -3.35
C GLY A 145 -2.60 3.72 -2.58
N SER A 146 -1.85 4.80 -2.61
CA SER A 146 -0.55 4.91 -1.92
C SER A 146 -0.36 6.27 -1.29
N VAL A 147 0.15 6.30 -0.06
CA VAL A 147 0.59 7.53 0.61
C VAL A 147 1.95 7.98 0.06
N GLY A 148 2.91 7.07 -0.03
CA GLY A 148 4.30 7.38 -0.31
C GLY A 148 4.66 7.48 -1.80
N GLN A 149 4.00 6.70 -2.67
CA GLN A 149 4.30 6.69 -4.11
C GLN A 149 3.06 6.37 -4.95
N PRO A 150 2.09 7.30 -5.10
CA PRO A 150 0.95 7.13 -6.01
C PRO A 150 1.38 6.89 -7.46
N ARG A 151 0.62 6.04 -8.18
CA ARG A 151 0.93 5.65 -9.58
C ARG A 151 -0.25 5.82 -10.55
N ASP A 152 -1.20 6.64 -10.20
CA ASP A 152 -2.41 6.92 -10.99
C ASP A 152 -2.38 8.30 -11.67
N GLY A 153 -1.21 8.94 -11.74
CA GLY A 153 -1.00 10.25 -12.36
C GLY A 153 -1.21 11.44 -11.42
N ASP A 154 -1.64 11.21 -10.18
CA ASP A 154 -1.77 12.23 -9.13
C ASP A 154 -0.70 12.01 -8.06
N GLY A 155 0.25 12.95 -7.94
CA GLY A 155 1.37 12.85 -6.99
C GLY A 155 0.98 13.06 -5.52
N ARG A 156 -0.27 13.47 -5.22
CA ARG A 156 -0.74 13.66 -3.85
C ARG A 156 -0.91 12.32 -3.12
N ALA A 157 -0.58 12.29 -1.84
CA ALA A 157 -0.81 11.12 -1.00
C ALA A 157 -2.27 10.66 -1.05
N CYS A 158 -2.50 9.35 -1.23
CA CYS A 158 -3.82 8.75 -1.31
C CYS A 158 -4.08 7.83 -0.13
N TYR A 159 -5.27 7.96 0.49
CA TYR A 159 -5.78 7.05 1.51
C TYR A 159 -7.30 6.99 1.46
N VAL A 160 -7.90 6.07 2.21
CA VAL A 160 -9.37 5.96 2.31
C VAL A 160 -9.85 6.22 3.73
N ILE A 161 -11.08 6.73 3.83
CA ILE A 161 -11.87 6.78 5.07
C ILE A 161 -13.05 5.83 4.88
N TYR A 162 -13.17 4.84 5.76
CA TYR A 162 -14.34 3.98 5.84
C TYR A 162 -15.21 4.41 7.02
N ARG A 163 -16.47 4.76 6.75
CA ARG A 163 -17.44 5.12 7.79
C ARG A 163 -18.36 3.95 8.07
N LEU A 164 -18.15 3.31 9.20
CA LEU A 164 -18.86 2.10 9.63
C LEU A 164 -20.38 2.29 9.73
N ASP A 165 -20.80 3.42 10.28
CA ASP A 165 -22.21 3.77 10.51
C ASP A 165 -22.98 4.06 9.21
N GLN A 166 -22.27 4.56 8.20
CA GLN A 166 -22.84 4.90 6.89
C GLN A 166 -22.55 3.84 5.83
N GLN A 167 -21.67 2.91 6.13
CA GLN A 167 -21.21 1.86 5.21
C GLN A 167 -20.76 2.43 3.86
N ASP A 168 -19.92 3.46 3.90
CA ASP A 168 -19.36 4.08 2.70
C ASP A 168 -17.85 4.29 2.81
N VAL A 169 -17.22 4.40 1.65
CA VAL A 169 -15.78 4.57 1.50
C VAL A 169 -15.49 5.85 0.71
N TRP A 170 -14.55 6.64 1.21
CA TRP A 170 -14.08 7.87 0.59
C TRP A 170 -12.60 7.80 0.32
N TRP A 171 -12.18 8.00 -0.93
CA TRP A 171 -10.77 8.28 -1.21
C TRP A 171 -10.45 9.74 -0.92
N ARG A 172 -9.28 9.96 -0.33
CA ARG A 172 -8.77 11.28 0.01
C ARG A 172 -7.40 11.50 -0.61
N ARG A 173 -7.16 12.73 -1.04
CA ARG A 173 -5.87 13.19 -1.55
C ARG A 173 -5.36 14.31 -0.66
N VAL A 174 -4.09 14.21 -0.28
CA VAL A 174 -3.42 15.20 0.58
C VAL A 174 -2.17 15.69 -0.11
N ASP A 175 -2.06 17.01 -0.24
CA ASP A 175 -0.84 17.66 -0.67
C ASP A 175 0.24 17.51 0.41
N TYR A 176 1.48 17.30 0.00
CA TYR A 176 2.63 17.25 0.87
C TYR A 176 3.85 17.89 0.18
N ASP A 177 4.92 18.09 0.91
CA ASP A 177 6.16 18.62 0.34
C ASP A 177 6.89 17.55 -0.49
N ILE A 178 6.48 17.44 -1.76
CA ILE A 178 7.09 16.50 -2.71
C ILE A 178 8.58 16.79 -2.90
N GLN A 179 9.00 18.05 -2.88
CA GLN A 179 10.41 18.42 -3.07
C GLN A 179 11.26 17.95 -1.89
N ALA A 180 10.78 18.11 -0.66
CA ALA A 180 11.48 17.58 0.51
C ALA A 180 11.61 16.05 0.44
N ALA A 181 10.55 15.33 0.01
CA ALA A 181 10.60 13.89 -0.17
C ALA A 181 11.58 13.47 -1.29
N GLN A 182 11.65 14.22 -2.40
CA GLN A 182 12.62 14.00 -3.48
C GLN A 182 14.06 14.21 -2.99
N HIS A 183 14.33 15.30 -2.28
CA HIS A 183 15.65 15.56 -1.70
C HIS A 183 16.08 14.45 -0.72
N ALA A 184 15.17 13.95 0.11
CA ALA A 184 15.51 12.84 1.01
C ALA A 184 15.94 11.56 0.26
N ILE A 185 15.35 11.28 -0.92
CA ILE A 185 15.76 10.18 -1.79
C ILE A 185 17.13 10.44 -2.43
N GLU A 186 17.38 11.68 -2.88
CA GLU A 186 18.63 12.11 -3.49
C GLU A 186 19.79 12.10 -2.48
N ASP A 187 19.57 12.65 -1.28
CA ASP A 187 20.55 12.66 -0.18
C ASP A 187 20.94 11.25 0.27
N ALA A 188 19.97 10.32 0.20
CA ALA A 188 20.20 8.89 0.43
C ALA A 188 20.97 8.20 -0.72
N CYS A 189 21.32 8.91 -1.78
CA CYS A 189 21.95 8.35 -2.98
C CYS A 189 21.15 7.19 -3.61
N LEU A 190 19.84 7.18 -3.43
CA LEU A 190 18.95 6.21 -4.08
C LEU A 190 18.73 6.58 -5.56
N PRO A 191 18.28 5.63 -6.40
CA PRO A 191 18.05 5.89 -7.81
C PRO A 191 17.12 7.09 -8.07
N LEU A 192 17.57 8.09 -8.81
CA LEU A 192 16.82 9.33 -9.11
C LEU A 192 15.42 9.08 -9.66
N ALA A 193 15.22 7.96 -10.37
CA ALA A 193 13.92 7.57 -10.86
C ALA A 193 12.86 7.42 -9.76
N PHE A 194 13.25 7.17 -8.50
CA PHE A 194 12.31 7.08 -7.38
C PHE A 194 11.86 8.48 -6.93
N ALA A 195 12.76 9.47 -6.94
CA ALA A 195 12.43 10.86 -6.68
C ALA A 195 11.53 11.45 -7.80
N GLU A 196 11.93 11.27 -9.07
CA GLU A 196 11.17 11.79 -10.21
C GLU A 196 9.73 11.29 -10.30
N ARG A 197 9.45 10.07 -9.84
CA ARG A 197 8.10 9.49 -9.84
C ARG A 197 7.13 10.24 -8.95
N LEU A 198 7.58 10.78 -7.81
CA LEU A 198 6.72 11.41 -6.82
C LEU A 198 5.91 12.56 -7.41
N SER A 199 6.56 13.45 -8.16
CA SER A 199 5.87 14.60 -8.78
C SER A 199 4.97 14.24 -9.96
N ARG A 200 5.17 13.04 -10.53
CA ARG A 200 4.42 12.57 -11.71
C ARG A 200 3.27 11.63 -11.33
N GLY A 201 3.22 11.14 -10.10
CA GLY A 201 2.30 10.09 -9.69
C GLY A 201 2.50 8.79 -10.50
N LYS A 202 3.75 8.31 -10.65
CA LYS A 202 4.10 7.17 -11.53
C LYS A 202 5.01 6.16 -10.85
#